data_7cddc19ba4530bded2a1f3153020115a
#
_entry.id   7cddc19ba4530bded2a1f3153020115a
#
_cell.length_a   1.000
_cell.length_b   1.000
_cell.length_c   1.000
_cell.angle_alpha   90.00
_cell.angle_beta   90.00
_cell.angle_gamma   90.00
#
_symmetry.space_group_name_H-M   'P 1'
#
loop_
_entity.id
_entity.type
_entity.pdbx_description
1 polymer ?
#
loop_
_entity_poly.entity_id
_entity_poly.type
_entity_poly.pdbx_seq_one_letter_code
_entity_poly.pdbx_strand_id
1 'polypeptide(L)'
;DLLANKTGADIARIETAEPYRGSHEEVVKQGKREVEAGFTPQINPLSVNLADYDVLAIGTPTWWYTMAPAVLTFLTVNDFTGKTVIPFMTNGGWPGHVIKDMKDKCKGAAFAHEMQIQFDSMGKDHLETSEDVITEWIGQIKMEINK
;
A
#
# COMPACT_ATOMS: atom_id res chain seq x y z
N ASP A 1 -7.34 2.62 9.19
CA ASP A 1 -7.92 2.49 10.54
C ASP A 1 -9.15 1.58 10.57
N LEU A 2 -10.08 1.69 9.61
CA LEU A 2 -11.28 0.85 9.57
C LEU A 2 -10.94 -0.65 9.52
N LEU A 3 -9.99 -1.03 8.67
CA LEU A 3 -9.55 -2.42 8.55
C LEU A 3 -9.01 -2.94 9.89
N ALA A 4 -8.13 -2.18 10.53
CA ALA A 4 -7.56 -2.56 11.83
C ALA A 4 -8.64 -2.65 12.91
N ASN A 5 -9.58 -1.71 12.94
CA ASN A 5 -10.67 -1.72 13.91
C ASN A 5 -11.57 -2.95 13.78
N LYS A 6 -11.79 -3.43 12.55
CA LYS A 6 -12.66 -4.56 12.29
C LYS A 6 -11.98 -5.92 12.43
N THR A 7 -10.67 -5.96 12.26
CA THR A 7 -9.89 -7.22 12.29
C THR A 7 -9.04 -7.39 13.54
N GLY A 8 -8.80 -6.32 14.27
CA GLY A 8 -7.87 -6.31 15.41
C GLY A 8 -6.41 -6.28 14.96
N ALA A 9 -6.14 -5.98 13.71
CA ALA A 9 -4.78 -5.94 13.17
C ALA A 9 -3.99 -4.75 13.74
N ASP A 10 -2.69 -4.94 13.88
CA ASP A 10 -1.76 -3.87 14.19
C ASP A 10 -1.51 -3.01 12.95
N ILE A 11 -1.27 -1.71 13.17
CA ILE A 11 -0.97 -0.77 12.09
C ILE A 11 0.47 -0.31 12.22
N ALA A 12 1.20 -0.35 11.10
CA ALA A 12 2.51 0.28 10.98
C ALA A 12 2.50 1.19 9.76
N ARG A 13 3.17 2.34 9.87
CA ARG A 13 3.29 3.29 8.75
C ARG A 13 4.64 3.13 8.08
N ILE A 14 4.62 3.21 6.74
CA ILE A 14 5.83 3.25 5.94
C ILE A 14 6.07 4.72 5.59
N GLU A 15 7.11 5.30 6.18
CA GLU A 15 7.43 6.71 6.02
C GLU A 15 8.87 6.89 5.58
N THR A 16 9.11 7.83 4.67
CA THR A 16 10.48 8.19 4.28
C THR A 16 11.19 8.85 5.46
N ALA A 17 12.49 8.55 5.60
CA ALA A 17 13.33 9.17 6.63
C ALA A 17 13.42 10.69 6.40
N GLU A 18 13.45 11.11 5.13
CA GLU A 18 13.39 12.51 4.73
C GLU A 18 12.02 12.84 4.15
N PRO A 19 11.26 13.76 4.76
CA PRO A 19 9.93 14.12 4.25
C PRO A 19 10.03 14.86 2.92
N TYR A 20 9.01 14.68 2.08
CA TYR A 20 8.87 15.47 0.86
C TYR A 20 8.58 16.93 1.23
N ARG A 21 9.28 17.86 0.59
CA ARG A 21 9.20 19.28 0.90
C ARG A 21 8.92 20.11 -0.35
N GLY A 22 8.36 21.29 -0.14
CA GLY A 22 8.03 22.23 -1.20
C GLY A 22 6.54 22.26 -1.50
N SER A 23 6.20 22.92 -2.60
CA SER A 23 4.82 23.03 -3.06
C SER A 23 4.28 21.67 -3.52
N HIS A 24 2.95 21.56 -3.63
CA HIS A 24 2.33 20.35 -4.20
C HIS A 24 2.92 20.01 -5.57
N GLU A 25 3.10 21.00 -6.42
CA GLU A 25 3.68 20.80 -7.75
C GLU A 25 5.12 20.26 -7.69
N GLU A 26 5.92 20.78 -6.78
CA GLU A 26 7.31 20.32 -6.59
C GLU A 26 7.36 18.87 -6.11
N VAL A 27 6.48 18.50 -5.18
CA VAL A 27 6.39 17.13 -4.68
C VAL A 27 5.93 16.17 -5.80
N VAL A 28 4.96 16.58 -6.62
CA VAL A 28 4.49 15.79 -7.75
C VAL A 28 5.61 15.53 -8.76
N LYS A 29 6.41 16.56 -9.08
CA LYS A 29 7.55 16.43 -9.99
C LYS A 29 8.65 15.55 -9.41
N GLN A 30 8.91 15.66 -8.12
CA GLN A 30 9.88 14.80 -7.44
C GLN A 30 9.41 13.35 -7.49
N GLY A 31 8.14 13.10 -7.21
CA GLY A 31 7.56 11.77 -7.30
C GLY A 31 7.73 11.14 -8.67
N LYS A 32 7.53 11.93 -9.74
CA LYS A 32 7.74 11.46 -11.10
C LYS A 32 9.19 11.02 -11.33
N ARG A 33 10.15 11.86 -10.95
CA ARG A 33 11.57 11.54 -11.10
C ARG A 33 11.95 10.27 -10.34
N GLU A 34 11.47 10.13 -9.11
CA GLU A 34 11.78 8.97 -8.27
C GLU A 34 11.18 7.69 -8.83
N VAL A 35 9.93 7.75 -9.28
CA VAL A 35 9.25 6.58 -9.89
C VAL A 35 9.96 6.16 -11.17
N GLU A 36 10.27 7.10 -12.07
CA GLU A 36 10.95 6.82 -13.33
C GLU A 36 12.35 6.25 -13.13
N ALA A 37 13.03 6.65 -12.06
CA ALA A 37 14.36 6.18 -11.73
C ALA A 37 14.36 4.87 -10.94
N GLY A 38 13.20 4.38 -10.49
CA GLY A 38 13.14 3.23 -9.59
C GLY A 38 13.81 3.51 -8.24
N PHE A 39 13.73 4.76 -7.77
CA PHE A 39 14.42 5.21 -6.58
C PHE A 39 13.82 4.56 -5.32
N THR A 40 14.69 4.10 -4.42
CA THR A 40 14.29 3.51 -3.14
C THR A 40 14.78 4.42 -2.01
N PRO A 41 13.96 5.41 -1.59
CA PRO A 41 14.33 6.31 -0.50
C PRO A 41 14.50 5.53 0.80
N GLN A 42 15.35 6.04 1.69
CA GLN A 42 15.46 5.49 3.03
C GLN A 42 14.12 5.68 3.76
N ILE A 43 13.68 4.64 4.45
CA ILE A 43 12.45 4.68 5.25
C ILE A 43 12.77 4.54 6.73
N ASN A 44 11.90 5.08 7.57
CA ASN A 44 12.01 4.91 9.01
C ASN A 44 11.78 3.44 9.39
N PRO A 45 12.40 2.94 10.48
CA PRO A 45 12.09 1.61 10.99
C PRO A 45 10.60 1.46 11.29
N LEU A 46 10.05 0.29 10.99
CA LEU A 46 8.67 -0.01 11.32
C LEU A 46 8.49 -0.17 12.84
N SER A 47 7.30 0.15 13.32
CA SER A 47 6.92 -0.05 14.73
C SER A 47 6.66 -1.51 15.10
N VAL A 48 6.67 -2.43 14.13
CA VAL A 48 6.38 -3.84 14.31
C VAL A 48 7.49 -4.70 13.69
N ASN A 49 7.60 -5.94 14.16
CA ASN A 49 8.49 -6.93 13.57
C ASN A 49 7.68 -7.82 12.62
N LEU A 50 8.01 -7.79 11.34
CA LEU A 50 7.28 -8.56 10.31
C LEU A 50 7.31 -10.07 10.56
N ALA A 51 8.35 -10.58 11.23
CA ALA A 51 8.45 -12.00 11.56
C ALA A 51 7.30 -12.49 12.45
N ASP A 52 6.64 -11.58 13.17
CA ASP A 52 5.53 -11.92 14.07
C ASP A 52 4.19 -12.09 13.34
N TYR A 53 4.14 -11.86 12.02
CA TYR A 53 2.89 -11.85 11.26
C TYR A 53 2.95 -12.80 10.07
N ASP A 54 1.87 -13.53 9.86
CA ASP A 54 1.70 -14.44 8.70
C ASP A 54 0.92 -13.78 7.56
N VAL A 55 0.06 -12.82 7.90
CA VAL A 55 -0.79 -12.11 6.95
C VAL A 55 -0.50 -10.61 7.02
N LEU A 56 -0.16 -10.02 5.88
CA LEU A 56 0.18 -8.60 5.78
C LEU A 56 -0.73 -7.93 4.76
N ALA A 57 -1.53 -6.96 5.21
CA ALA A 57 -2.24 -6.06 4.30
C ALA A 57 -1.32 -4.86 4.03
N ILE A 58 -0.85 -4.73 2.80
CA ILE A 58 0.11 -3.69 2.41
C ILE A 58 -0.59 -2.70 1.49
N GLY A 59 -0.69 -1.46 1.94
CA GLY A 59 -1.37 -0.40 1.21
C GLY A 59 -0.44 0.70 0.73
N THR A 60 -0.75 1.29 -0.41
CA THR A 60 -0.01 2.40 -1.00
C THR A 60 -0.95 3.33 -1.76
N PRO A 61 -0.69 4.64 -1.76
CA PRO A 61 -1.31 5.49 -2.77
C PRO A 61 -0.68 5.21 -4.13
N THR A 62 -1.37 5.62 -5.20
CA THR A 62 -0.82 5.54 -6.56
C THR A 62 0.02 6.77 -6.84
N TRP A 63 1.27 6.58 -7.20
CA TRP A 63 2.19 7.62 -7.63
C TRP A 63 2.67 7.31 -9.05
N TRP A 64 2.26 8.14 -10.00
CA TRP A 64 2.68 7.98 -11.40
C TRP A 64 2.51 6.53 -11.90
N TYR A 65 1.29 6.01 -11.72
CA TYR A 65 0.82 4.70 -12.19
C TYR A 65 1.41 3.48 -11.47
N THR A 66 2.19 3.69 -10.39
CA THR A 66 2.73 2.59 -9.59
C THR A 66 2.69 2.93 -8.09
N MET A 67 3.33 2.11 -7.26
CA MET A 67 3.37 2.34 -5.81
C MET A 67 4.24 3.55 -5.45
N ALA A 68 3.98 4.13 -4.28
CA ALA A 68 4.83 5.19 -3.74
C ALA A 68 6.26 4.66 -3.52
N PRO A 69 7.29 5.50 -3.74
CA PRO A 69 8.69 5.06 -3.59
C PRO A 69 9.03 4.47 -2.22
N ALA A 70 8.45 4.98 -1.14
CA ALA A 70 8.66 4.41 0.20
C ALA A 70 8.18 2.95 0.28
N VAL A 71 7.08 2.64 -0.38
CA VAL A 71 6.56 1.26 -0.43
C VAL A 71 7.47 0.38 -1.26
N LEU A 72 8.02 0.88 -2.35
CA LEU A 72 9.01 0.15 -3.14
C LEU A 72 10.22 -0.22 -2.28
N THR A 73 10.72 0.72 -1.47
CA THR A 73 11.79 0.44 -0.53
C THR A 73 11.41 -0.69 0.43
N PHE A 74 10.24 -0.58 1.04
CA PHE A 74 9.73 -1.57 1.99
C PHE A 74 9.67 -2.98 1.39
N LEU A 75 9.14 -3.10 0.17
CA LEU A 75 9.02 -4.38 -0.51
C LEU A 75 10.38 -4.93 -0.96
N THR A 76 11.33 -4.05 -1.23
CA THR A 76 12.68 -4.45 -1.69
C THR A 76 13.54 -4.98 -0.55
N VAL A 77 13.45 -4.37 0.64
CA VAL A 77 14.35 -4.71 1.76
C VAL A 77 13.82 -5.82 2.67
N ASN A 78 12.58 -6.25 2.49
CA ASN A 78 11.98 -7.30 3.32
C ASN A 78 11.73 -8.57 2.53
N ASP A 79 11.67 -9.70 3.25
CA ASP A 79 11.37 -11.01 2.67
C ASP A 79 9.94 -11.40 3.07
N PHE A 80 9.11 -11.71 2.08
CA PHE A 80 7.72 -12.07 2.28
C PHE A 80 7.44 -13.55 2.02
N THR A 81 8.50 -14.36 1.85
CA THR A 81 8.36 -15.79 1.57
C THR A 81 7.54 -16.48 2.66
N GLY A 82 6.55 -17.25 2.24
CA GLY A 82 5.69 -18.00 3.16
C GLY A 82 4.58 -17.17 3.79
N LYS A 83 4.51 -15.87 3.51
CA LYS A 83 3.46 -14.99 4.04
C LYS A 83 2.32 -14.83 3.04
N THR A 84 1.13 -14.52 3.54
CA THR A 84 0.02 -14.08 2.71
C THR A 84 0.00 -12.56 2.67
N VAL A 85 0.12 -12.00 1.47
CA VAL A 85 0.10 -10.55 1.26
C VAL A 85 -1.23 -10.16 0.62
N ILE A 86 -1.87 -9.15 1.19
CA ILE A 86 -3.10 -8.57 0.69
C ILE A 86 -2.76 -7.16 0.18
N PRO A 87 -2.44 -7.01 -1.12
CA PRO A 87 -2.07 -5.71 -1.65
C PRO A 87 -3.32 -4.87 -1.91
N PHE A 88 -3.29 -3.62 -1.47
CA PHE A 88 -4.35 -2.68 -1.80
C PHE A 88 -3.78 -1.30 -2.10
N MET A 89 -4.54 -0.51 -2.83
CA MET A 89 -4.08 0.83 -3.19
C MET A 89 -5.23 1.81 -3.27
N THR A 90 -4.89 3.09 -3.12
CA THR A 90 -5.82 4.20 -3.32
C THR A 90 -5.43 4.95 -4.59
N ASN A 91 -6.43 5.44 -5.32
CA ASN A 91 -6.22 6.21 -6.54
C ASN A 91 -7.36 7.21 -6.77
N GLY A 92 -7.13 8.18 -7.63
CA GLY A 92 -8.11 9.18 -8.02
C GLY A 92 -8.74 8.91 -9.40
N GLY A 93 -8.76 7.64 -9.84
CA GLY A 93 -9.28 7.26 -11.15
C GLY A 93 -8.22 6.74 -12.12
N TRP A 94 -6.95 6.73 -11.70
CA TRP A 94 -5.81 6.26 -12.51
C TRP A 94 -5.06 5.18 -11.74
N PRO A 95 -5.57 3.93 -11.68
CA PRO A 95 -4.97 2.88 -10.87
C PRO A 95 -3.61 2.40 -11.36
N GLY A 96 -3.29 2.59 -12.64
CA GLY A 96 -2.02 2.14 -13.21
C GLY A 96 -1.79 0.64 -13.03
N HIS A 97 -0.54 0.27 -12.74
CA HIS A 97 -0.14 -1.13 -12.55
C HIS A 97 0.38 -1.41 -11.12
N VAL A 98 -0.18 -0.68 -10.14
CA VAL A 98 0.26 -0.74 -8.74
C VAL A 98 0.23 -2.16 -8.18
N ILE A 99 -0.91 -2.83 -8.28
CA ILE A 99 -1.10 -4.17 -7.69
C ILE A 99 -0.14 -5.18 -8.33
N LYS A 100 -0.01 -5.14 -9.64
CA LYS A 100 0.92 -6.01 -10.36
C LYS A 100 2.36 -5.79 -9.90
N ASP A 101 2.77 -4.54 -9.80
CA ASP A 101 4.13 -4.18 -9.40
C ASP A 101 4.40 -4.61 -7.95
N MET A 102 3.43 -4.46 -7.06
CA MET A 102 3.55 -4.93 -5.68
C MET A 102 3.76 -6.45 -5.63
N LYS A 103 2.97 -7.21 -6.38
CA LYS A 103 3.10 -8.67 -6.45
C LYS A 103 4.47 -9.08 -6.99
N ASP A 104 4.96 -8.40 -8.01
CA ASP A 104 6.27 -8.69 -8.62
C ASP A 104 7.42 -8.52 -7.60
N LYS A 105 7.25 -7.65 -6.61
CA LYS A 105 8.25 -7.40 -5.57
C LYS A 105 8.15 -8.34 -4.37
N CYS A 106 7.02 -9.00 -4.18
CA CYS A 106 6.80 -9.91 -3.04
C CYS A 106 6.98 -11.37 -3.44
N LYS A 107 8.12 -11.70 -4.02
CA LYS A 107 8.40 -13.06 -4.49
C LYS A 107 8.31 -14.06 -3.34
N GLY A 108 7.68 -15.21 -3.61
CA GLY A 108 7.52 -16.26 -2.62
C GLY A 108 6.33 -16.08 -1.67
N ALA A 109 5.62 -14.97 -1.75
CA ALA A 109 4.40 -14.75 -0.98
C ALA A 109 3.19 -15.35 -1.70
N ALA A 110 2.17 -15.72 -0.94
CA ALA A 110 0.82 -15.95 -1.48
C ALA A 110 0.06 -14.63 -1.49
N PHE A 111 -0.81 -14.43 -2.48
CA PHE A 111 -1.60 -13.20 -2.59
C PHE A 111 -3.09 -13.53 -2.47
N ALA A 112 -3.82 -12.67 -1.78
CA ALA A 112 -5.26 -12.81 -1.59
C ALA A 112 -5.92 -11.44 -1.47
N HIS A 113 -7.19 -11.38 -1.88
CA HIS A 113 -8.09 -10.24 -1.60
C HIS A 113 -7.54 -8.88 -2.00
N GLU A 114 -6.82 -8.79 -3.11
CA GLU A 114 -6.32 -7.49 -3.60
C GLU A 114 -7.47 -6.49 -3.79
N MET A 115 -7.20 -5.20 -3.58
CA MET A 115 -8.24 -4.18 -3.62
C MET A 115 -7.72 -2.88 -4.23
N GLN A 116 -8.51 -2.31 -5.14
CA GLN A 116 -8.33 -0.96 -5.65
C GLN A 116 -9.41 -0.08 -5.03
N ILE A 117 -9.01 0.97 -4.33
CA ILE A 117 -9.92 1.91 -3.67
C ILE A 117 -9.82 3.23 -4.41
N GLN A 118 -10.93 3.69 -4.98
CA GLN A 118 -10.96 4.92 -5.75
C GLN A 118 -11.57 6.06 -4.95
N PHE A 119 -10.89 7.19 -4.96
CA PHE A 119 -11.35 8.47 -4.43
C PHE A 119 -11.63 9.44 -5.57
N ASP A 120 -12.22 10.59 -5.23
CA ASP A 120 -12.51 11.67 -6.16
C ASP A 120 -11.23 12.14 -6.87
N SER A 121 -11.29 12.25 -8.18
CA SER A 121 -10.16 12.72 -9.01
C SER A 121 -9.76 14.17 -8.73
N MET A 122 -10.62 14.95 -8.09
CA MET A 122 -10.37 16.34 -7.73
C MET A 122 -9.61 16.51 -6.40
N GLY A 123 -9.24 15.42 -5.76
CA GLY A 123 -8.50 15.46 -4.50
C GLY A 123 -9.32 15.88 -3.29
N LYS A 124 -10.63 15.66 -3.32
CA LYS A 124 -11.55 16.07 -2.26
C LYS A 124 -11.90 14.98 -1.26
N ASP A 125 -11.07 14.01 -1.05
CA ASP A 125 -11.28 12.91 -0.09
C ASP A 125 -12.66 12.22 -0.20
N HIS A 126 -13.38 12.40 -1.32
CA HIS A 126 -14.65 11.74 -1.55
C HIS A 126 -14.40 10.31 -2.05
N LEU A 127 -14.91 9.35 -1.32
CA LEU A 127 -14.75 7.94 -1.63
C LEU A 127 -15.70 7.52 -2.75
N GLU A 128 -15.17 7.14 -3.91
CA GLU A 128 -15.94 6.64 -5.05
C GLU A 128 -16.25 5.15 -4.93
N THR A 129 -15.32 4.36 -4.39
CA THR A 129 -15.56 2.93 -4.10
C THR A 129 -16.64 2.83 -3.03
N SER A 130 -17.66 1.98 -3.25
CA SER A 130 -18.77 1.90 -2.30
C SER A 130 -18.32 1.34 -0.95
N GLU A 131 -18.95 1.83 0.12
CA GLU A 131 -18.68 1.32 1.47
C GLU A 131 -19.00 -0.16 1.61
N ASP A 132 -20.01 -0.65 0.89
CA ASP A 132 -20.39 -2.07 0.90
C ASP A 132 -19.27 -2.95 0.34
N VAL A 133 -18.61 -2.51 -0.74
CA VAL A 133 -17.48 -3.21 -1.33
C VAL A 133 -16.32 -3.29 -0.33
N ILE A 134 -16.04 -2.19 0.35
CA ILE A 134 -14.98 -2.14 1.35
C ILE A 134 -15.30 -3.03 2.54
N THR A 135 -16.54 -3.01 3.01
CA THR A 135 -17.00 -3.85 4.12
C THR A 135 -16.89 -5.34 3.78
N GLU A 136 -17.28 -5.71 2.57
CA GLU A 136 -17.14 -7.09 2.10
C GLU A 136 -15.67 -7.51 2.04
N TRP A 137 -14.81 -6.64 1.52
CA TRP A 137 -13.37 -6.87 1.48
C TRP A 137 -12.78 -7.10 2.87
N ILE A 138 -13.14 -6.26 3.84
CA ILE A 138 -12.70 -6.41 5.23
C ILE A 138 -13.18 -7.75 5.79
N GLY A 139 -14.41 -8.16 5.49
CA GLY A 139 -14.94 -9.46 5.88
C GLY A 139 -14.14 -10.63 5.33
N GLN A 140 -13.73 -10.55 4.06
CA GLN A 140 -12.88 -11.56 3.43
C GLN A 140 -11.52 -11.65 4.11
N ILE A 141 -10.91 -10.51 4.46
CA ILE A 141 -9.64 -10.46 5.18
C ILE A 141 -9.79 -11.10 6.56
N LYS A 142 -10.87 -10.80 7.26
CA LYS A 142 -11.14 -11.36 8.57
C LYS A 142 -11.22 -12.88 8.52
N MET A 143 -11.85 -13.43 7.49
CA MET A 143 -11.90 -14.87 7.26
C MET A 143 -10.51 -15.46 6.98
N GLU A 144 -9.68 -14.75 6.22
CA GLU A 144 -8.31 -15.17 5.93
C GLU A 144 -7.45 -15.26 7.20
N ILE A 145 -7.57 -14.28 8.08
CA ILE A 145 -6.83 -14.24 9.35
C ILE A 145 -7.23 -15.40 10.27
N ASN A 146 -8.48 -15.81 10.21
CA ASN A 146 -9.04 -16.85 11.10
C ASN A 146 -8.90 -18.30 10.57
N LYS A 147 -8.19 -18.47 9.47
CA LYS A 147 -7.91 -19.80 8.92
C LYS A 147 -6.93 -20.60 9.75
#